data_2e7103a49870d7d4874a279df464bbc4
#
_entry.id   2e7103a49870d7d4874a279df464bbc4
#
_cell.length_a   1.000
_cell.length_b   1.000
_cell.length_c   1.000
_cell.angle_alpha   90.00
_cell.angle_beta   90.00
_cell.angle_gamma   90.00
#
_symmetry.space_group_name_H-M   'P 1'
#
loop_
_entity.id
_entity.type
_entity.pdbx_description
1 polymer ?
#
loop_
_entity_poly.entity_id
_entity_poly.type
_entity_poly.pdbx_seq_one_letter_code
_entity_poly.pdbx_strand_id
1 'polypeptide(L)'
;MAVTVVGSVAFDALETPHGKRERILGGAATHFALAASFFADVRVVGVVGGDFGQSEFDVFEKRGNIDTSDIERVPGERSFFWKGRYEDAMDLAHTLDTQLNVFATFDPKLSPASCASSSVFLANIQPDLQRQVRAQCTQATVAGLDSMNYWIESARDSLLATIATVDIVILNDTEVKMLTGEPNLARAARMIRDFGPRAVVIKLGVYGACTSTEDGFFFVPGMPLETVIDPTGAGDSFAGGFFGYLDSHADGDLTDDECLRRAAVYGSVLASFNIEDFGSERVQRLTHEEVESRFLVFQRLTAVEHKPGRKPATESFRQRTTV
;
A
#
# COMPACT_ATOMS: atom_id res chain seq x y z
N MET A 1 13.26 -14.78 -3.91
CA MET A 1 12.26 -13.88 -4.49
C MET A 1 12.48 -12.51 -3.92
N ALA A 2 12.26 -11.46 -4.67
CA ALA A 2 12.46 -10.09 -4.21
C ALA A 2 11.41 -9.18 -4.82
N VAL A 3 11.00 -8.15 -4.07
CA VAL A 3 10.13 -7.08 -4.54
C VAL A 3 10.97 -5.85 -4.85
N THR A 4 10.92 -5.34 -6.08
CA THR A 4 11.45 -4.00 -6.37
C THR A 4 10.36 -2.96 -6.19
N VAL A 5 10.61 -1.96 -5.36
CA VAL A 5 9.76 -0.77 -5.22
C VAL A 5 10.45 0.45 -5.79
N VAL A 6 9.73 1.20 -6.63
CA VAL A 6 10.20 2.48 -7.17
C VAL A 6 9.29 3.59 -6.66
N GLY A 7 9.86 4.60 -6.01
CA GLY A 7 9.05 5.66 -5.42
C GLY A 7 9.87 6.71 -4.68
N SER A 8 9.18 7.59 -3.97
CA SER A 8 9.82 8.62 -3.17
C SER A 8 10.51 8.04 -1.94
N VAL A 9 11.74 8.51 -1.69
CA VAL A 9 12.45 8.43 -0.42
C VAL A 9 12.62 9.87 0.05
N ALA A 10 12.05 10.22 1.20
CA ALA A 10 11.78 11.62 1.54
C ALA A 10 12.02 11.93 3.01
N PHE A 11 11.95 13.21 3.33
CA PHE A 11 11.72 13.68 4.68
C PHE A 11 10.31 14.27 4.79
N ASP A 12 9.63 13.94 5.88
CA ASP A 12 8.32 14.49 6.20
C ASP A 12 8.40 15.37 7.45
N ALA A 13 7.63 16.47 7.45
CA ALA A 13 7.30 17.23 8.63
C ALA A 13 5.81 17.08 8.90
N LEU A 14 5.46 16.65 10.10
CA LEU A 14 4.11 16.25 10.46
C LEU A 14 3.61 17.00 11.67
N GLU A 15 2.37 17.44 11.60
CA GLU A 15 1.63 18.05 12.71
C GLU A 15 0.28 17.34 12.84
N THR A 16 0.02 16.78 14.02
CA THR A 16 -1.23 16.11 14.36
C THR A 16 -1.70 16.57 15.74
N PRO A 17 -2.93 16.30 16.16
CA PRO A 17 -3.38 16.57 17.54
C PRO A 17 -2.53 15.91 18.62
N HIS A 18 -1.77 14.86 18.24
CA HIS A 18 -0.90 14.10 19.15
C HIS A 18 0.54 14.65 19.24
N GLY A 19 0.90 15.64 18.42
CA GLY A 19 2.22 16.26 18.46
C GLY A 19 2.77 16.66 17.10
N LYS A 20 4.07 16.89 17.07
CA LYS A 20 4.74 17.41 15.87
C LYS A 20 6.11 16.78 15.67
N ARG A 21 6.45 16.57 14.41
CA ARG A 21 7.79 16.18 13.94
C ARG A 21 8.23 17.14 12.84
N GLU A 22 9.41 17.74 13.00
CA GLU A 22 9.91 18.71 12.02
C GLU A 22 10.63 18.06 10.85
N ARG A 23 11.17 16.85 11.05
CA ARG A 23 11.87 16.10 10.01
C ARG A 23 12.03 14.64 10.42
N ILE A 24 11.37 13.76 9.74
CA ILE A 24 11.45 12.31 9.91
C ILE A 24 11.59 11.63 8.56
N LEU A 25 12.09 10.40 8.57
CA LEU A 25 12.18 9.58 7.36
C LEU A 25 10.78 9.19 6.87
N GLY A 26 10.48 9.52 5.63
CA GLY A 26 9.21 9.27 4.96
C GLY A 26 9.38 8.90 3.50
N GLY A 27 8.31 9.05 2.74
CA GLY A 27 8.24 8.70 1.32
C GLY A 27 7.62 7.33 1.07
N ALA A 28 6.92 7.21 -0.06
CA ALA A 28 6.14 6.03 -0.40
C ALA A 28 6.99 4.74 -0.47
N ALA A 29 8.16 4.80 -1.11
CA ALA A 29 9.05 3.65 -1.19
C ALA A 29 9.64 3.25 0.18
N THR A 30 9.83 4.21 1.09
CA THR A 30 10.31 3.94 2.46
C THR A 30 9.29 3.13 3.26
N HIS A 31 8.05 3.63 3.34
CA HIS A 31 6.97 2.95 4.07
C HIS A 31 6.68 1.57 3.49
N PHE A 32 6.61 1.49 2.15
CA PHE A 32 6.46 0.22 1.46
C PHE A 32 7.57 -0.77 1.81
N ALA A 33 8.83 -0.36 1.67
CA ALA A 33 9.99 -1.25 1.86
C ALA A 33 10.06 -1.80 3.30
N LEU A 34 9.84 -0.93 4.30
CA LEU A 34 9.84 -1.34 5.70
C LEU A 34 8.71 -2.35 6.00
N ALA A 35 7.54 -2.18 5.40
CA ALA A 35 6.43 -3.11 5.57
C ALA A 35 6.65 -4.43 4.81
N ALA A 36 7.10 -4.38 3.55
CA ALA A 36 7.33 -5.55 2.72
C ALA A 36 8.46 -6.45 3.26
N SER A 37 9.45 -5.85 3.94
CA SER A 37 10.61 -6.56 4.51
C SER A 37 10.27 -7.60 5.58
N PHE A 38 9.03 -7.61 6.08
CA PHE A 38 8.55 -8.68 6.97
C PHE A 38 8.33 -10.01 6.23
N PHE A 39 8.25 -9.99 4.91
CA PHE A 39 7.86 -11.17 4.12
C PHE A 39 8.85 -11.50 3.00
N ALA A 40 9.49 -10.50 2.39
CA ALA A 40 10.32 -10.66 1.21
C ALA A 40 11.59 -9.82 1.27
N ASP A 41 12.58 -10.16 0.47
CA ASP A 41 13.68 -9.24 0.17
C ASP A 41 13.15 -8.06 -0.64
N VAL A 42 13.63 -6.86 -0.34
CA VAL A 42 13.15 -5.63 -0.98
C VAL A 42 14.30 -4.87 -1.62
N ARG A 43 14.10 -4.37 -2.83
CA ARG A 43 15.03 -3.48 -3.54
C ARG A 43 14.36 -2.12 -3.71
N VAL A 44 14.99 -1.08 -3.18
CA VAL A 44 14.46 0.28 -3.24
C VAL A 44 15.14 1.05 -4.34
N VAL A 45 14.36 1.55 -5.30
CA VAL A 45 14.81 2.46 -6.36
C VAL A 45 14.25 3.84 -6.08
N GLY A 46 15.13 4.81 -5.88
CA GLY A 46 14.75 6.16 -5.49
C GLY A 46 15.86 7.16 -5.71
N VAL A 47 15.65 8.41 -5.31
CA VAL A 47 16.66 9.46 -5.34
C VAL A 47 16.61 10.27 -4.05
N VAL A 48 17.78 10.60 -3.52
CA VAL A 48 17.95 11.43 -2.33
C VAL A 48 19.04 12.48 -2.52
N GLY A 49 18.99 13.54 -1.76
CA GLY A 49 20.00 14.59 -1.74
C GLY A 49 21.20 14.26 -0.85
N GLY A 50 22.17 15.18 -0.81
CA GLY A 50 23.33 15.09 0.08
C GLY A 50 22.99 15.22 1.57
N ASP A 51 21.78 15.68 1.88
CA ASP A 51 21.22 15.80 3.23
C ASP A 51 20.64 14.49 3.79
N PHE A 52 20.62 13.43 2.98
CA PHE A 52 20.25 12.08 3.41
C PHE A 52 21.52 11.35 3.87
N GLY A 53 21.62 11.11 5.17
CA GLY A 53 22.82 10.61 5.82
C GLY A 53 22.80 9.11 6.09
N GLN A 54 23.85 8.64 6.77
CA GLN A 54 23.96 7.24 7.17
C GLN A 54 22.84 6.84 8.16
N SER A 55 22.41 7.75 9.02
CA SER A 55 21.33 7.50 9.98
C SER A 55 20.03 7.06 9.31
N GLU A 56 19.74 7.61 8.14
CA GLU A 56 18.55 7.25 7.35
C GLU A 56 18.76 5.91 6.64
N PHE A 57 19.96 5.65 6.09
CA PHE A 57 20.30 4.36 5.49
C PHE A 57 20.30 3.24 6.53
N ASP A 58 20.76 3.51 7.75
CA ASP A 58 20.76 2.52 8.86
C ASP A 58 19.36 1.99 9.17
N VAL A 59 18.29 2.76 8.88
CA VAL A 59 16.91 2.30 9.06
C VAL A 59 16.59 1.13 8.14
N PHE A 60 17.05 1.18 6.90
CA PHE A 60 16.90 0.08 5.94
C PHE A 60 17.84 -1.07 6.24
N GLU A 61 19.12 -0.77 6.52
CA GLU A 61 20.17 -1.76 6.77
C GLU A 61 19.86 -2.65 7.98
N LYS A 62 19.25 -2.09 9.04
CA LYS A 62 18.84 -2.84 10.25
C LYS A 62 17.82 -3.95 9.96
N ARG A 63 17.09 -3.87 8.86
CA ARG A 63 16.16 -4.94 8.45
C ARG A 63 16.89 -6.16 7.89
N GLY A 64 18.09 -5.96 7.33
CA GLY A 64 18.95 -7.01 6.80
C GLY A 64 18.56 -7.56 5.43
N ASN A 65 17.35 -7.24 4.95
CA ASN A 65 16.80 -7.70 3.68
C ASN A 65 16.24 -6.57 2.80
N ILE A 66 16.65 -5.31 3.07
CA ILE A 66 16.34 -4.16 2.21
C ILE A 66 17.63 -3.70 1.53
N ASP A 67 17.67 -3.81 0.20
CA ASP A 67 18.76 -3.35 -0.65
C ASP A 67 18.47 -1.92 -1.13
N THR A 68 19.34 -0.99 -0.79
CA THR A 68 19.25 0.43 -1.13
C THR A 68 20.28 0.86 -2.18
N SER A 69 20.94 -0.10 -2.85
CA SER A 69 22.02 0.20 -3.84
C SER A 69 21.51 0.99 -5.06
N ASP A 70 20.22 0.94 -5.36
CA ASP A 70 19.58 1.69 -6.44
C ASP A 70 18.94 3.02 -5.94
N ILE A 71 19.26 3.46 -4.73
CA ILE A 71 18.95 4.83 -4.30
C ILE A 71 20.08 5.77 -4.79
N GLU A 72 19.77 6.57 -5.81
CA GLU A 72 20.70 7.59 -6.32
C GLU A 72 20.88 8.68 -5.27
N ARG A 73 22.15 9.05 -4.99
CA ARG A 73 22.47 10.16 -4.10
C ARG A 73 23.05 11.32 -4.89
N VAL A 74 22.40 12.48 -4.84
CA VAL A 74 22.82 13.71 -5.53
C VAL A 74 23.52 14.66 -4.54
N PRO A 75 24.86 14.72 -4.53
CA PRO A 75 25.60 15.57 -3.60
C PRO A 75 25.29 17.05 -3.82
N GLY A 76 25.14 17.81 -2.72
CA GLY A 76 24.91 19.25 -2.77
C GLY A 76 23.44 19.66 -2.95
N GLU A 77 22.59 18.74 -3.35
CA GLU A 77 21.14 18.95 -3.46
C GLU A 77 20.40 18.46 -2.19
N ARG A 78 19.12 18.78 -2.09
CA ARG A 78 18.24 18.32 -0.99
C ARG A 78 17.36 17.19 -1.43
N SER A 79 17.03 16.31 -0.49
CA SER A 79 16.02 15.26 -0.67
C SER A 79 14.62 15.85 -0.79
N PHE A 80 13.71 15.09 -1.36
CA PHE A 80 12.29 15.42 -1.37
C PHE A 80 11.81 15.68 0.07
N PHE A 81 11.03 16.74 0.23
CA PHE A 81 10.47 17.12 1.52
C PHE A 81 8.97 17.42 1.37
N TRP A 82 8.19 16.84 2.26
CA TRP A 82 6.76 17.12 2.37
C TRP A 82 6.40 17.55 3.80
N LYS A 83 5.48 18.51 3.91
CA LYS A 83 4.95 18.96 5.18
C LYS A 83 3.44 18.88 5.17
N GLY A 84 2.90 18.13 6.11
CA GLY A 84 1.46 17.92 6.27
C GLY A 84 0.97 18.19 7.67
N ARG A 85 -0.33 18.50 7.75
CA ARG A 85 -1.06 18.62 9.00
C ARG A 85 -2.35 17.80 8.91
N TYR A 86 -2.68 17.13 10.00
CA TYR A 86 -3.95 16.45 10.21
C TYR A 86 -4.74 17.16 11.30
N GLU A 87 -6.06 17.23 11.11
CA GLU A 87 -7.00 17.71 12.12
C GLU A 87 -7.52 16.54 12.97
N ASP A 88 -8.43 16.82 13.92
CA ASP A 88 -8.93 15.83 14.90
C ASP A 88 -9.52 14.56 14.27
N ALA A 89 -10.09 14.67 13.07
CA ALA A 89 -10.65 13.52 12.34
C ALA A 89 -9.59 12.54 11.81
N MET A 90 -8.32 12.98 11.67
CA MET A 90 -7.18 12.18 11.19
C MET A 90 -7.41 11.48 9.83
N ASP A 91 -8.34 11.95 9.02
CA ASP A 91 -8.78 11.34 7.77
C ASP A 91 -8.18 12.00 6.51
N LEU A 92 -7.85 13.29 6.59
CA LEU A 92 -7.36 14.08 5.46
C LEU A 92 -6.09 14.85 5.84
N ALA A 93 -5.04 14.64 5.04
CA ALA A 93 -3.82 15.43 5.14
C ALA A 93 -3.99 16.79 4.47
N HIS A 94 -3.74 17.87 5.20
CA HIS A 94 -3.59 19.20 4.64
C HIS A 94 -2.11 19.43 4.30
N THR A 95 -1.77 19.43 3.01
CA THR A 95 -0.41 19.75 2.56
C THR A 95 -0.10 21.23 2.85
N LEU A 96 0.93 21.48 3.63
CA LEU A 96 1.40 22.82 3.97
C LEU A 96 2.59 23.26 3.11
N ASP A 97 3.46 22.31 2.73
CA ASP A 97 4.62 22.57 1.87
C ASP A 97 5.02 21.30 1.11
N THR A 98 5.53 21.47 -0.10
CA THR A 98 6.08 20.38 -0.91
C THR A 98 7.31 20.90 -1.66
N GLN A 99 8.48 20.35 -1.33
CA GLN A 99 9.73 20.67 -1.99
C GLN A 99 10.23 19.43 -2.73
N LEU A 100 10.02 19.38 -4.03
CA LEU A 100 10.41 18.23 -4.84
C LEU A 100 11.93 18.02 -4.84
N ASN A 101 12.73 19.09 -4.85
CA ASN A 101 14.19 19.05 -4.84
C ASN A 101 14.71 18.03 -5.88
N VAL A 102 15.58 17.09 -5.50
CA VAL A 102 16.12 16.06 -6.42
C VAL A 102 15.04 15.22 -7.07
N PHE A 103 13.89 15.08 -6.44
CA PHE A 103 12.77 14.27 -6.97
C PHE A 103 12.11 14.91 -8.22
N ALA A 104 12.27 16.24 -8.42
CA ALA A 104 11.75 16.94 -9.60
C ALA A 104 12.37 16.45 -10.91
N THR A 105 13.58 15.92 -10.84
CA THR A 105 14.36 15.40 -11.99
C THR A 105 14.63 13.91 -11.87
N PHE A 106 13.87 13.22 -11.05
CA PHE A 106 14.02 11.79 -10.83
C PHE A 106 13.85 11.00 -12.12
N ASP A 107 14.89 10.26 -12.51
CA ASP A 107 14.91 9.36 -13.65
C ASP A 107 15.34 7.97 -13.15
N PRO A 108 14.39 7.06 -12.89
CA PRO A 108 14.67 5.78 -12.23
C PRO A 108 15.65 4.92 -13.03
N LYS A 109 16.80 4.63 -12.44
CA LYS A 109 17.82 3.73 -13.01
C LYS A 109 17.86 2.45 -12.19
N LEU A 110 17.46 1.36 -12.82
CA LEU A 110 17.40 0.07 -12.16
C LEU A 110 18.66 -0.74 -12.48
N SER A 111 19.25 -1.32 -11.44
CA SER A 111 20.28 -2.34 -11.61
C SER A 111 19.70 -3.61 -12.26
N PRO A 112 20.54 -4.46 -12.85
CA PRO A 112 20.10 -5.77 -13.35
C PRO A 112 19.41 -6.62 -12.27
N ALA A 113 19.81 -6.46 -11.00
CA ALA A 113 19.21 -7.16 -9.89
C ALA A 113 17.78 -6.68 -9.60
N SER A 114 17.53 -5.37 -9.64
CA SER A 114 16.18 -4.82 -9.50
C SER A 114 15.28 -5.14 -10.68
N CYS A 115 15.81 -5.13 -11.91
CA CYS A 115 15.07 -5.57 -13.10
C CYS A 115 14.67 -7.05 -13.06
N ALA A 116 15.43 -7.90 -12.36
CA ALA A 116 15.24 -9.34 -12.26
C ALA A 116 14.36 -9.77 -11.07
N SER A 117 13.80 -8.83 -10.31
CA SER A 117 12.91 -9.14 -9.19
C SER A 117 11.64 -9.86 -9.64
N SER A 118 11.14 -10.76 -8.80
CA SER A 118 9.90 -11.53 -9.06
C SER A 118 8.67 -10.64 -9.08
N SER A 119 8.68 -9.56 -8.29
CA SER A 119 7.59 -8.59 -8.23
C SER A 119 8.11 -7.16 -8.35
N VAL A 120 7.31 -6.26 -8.95
CA VAL A 120 7.59 -4.82 -9.01
C VAL A 120 6.38 -4.02 -8.51
N PHE A 121 6.64 -3.07 -7.62
CA PHE A 121 5.64 -2.11 -7.19
C PHE A 121 6.04 -0.69 -7.60
N LEU A 122 5.18 -0.06 -8.36
CA LEU A 122 5.32 1.29 -8.87
C LEU A 122 4.59 2.24 -7.91
N ALA A 123 5.29 2.67 -6.85
CA ALA A 123 4.73 3.57 -5.87
C ALA A 123 4.49 4.96 -6.50
N ASN A 124 3.84 5.84 -5.75
CA ASN A 124 3.37 7.13 -6.24
C ASN A 124 4.48 8.01 -6.82
N ILE A 125 4.64 7.98 -8.15
CA ILE A 125 5.47 8.86 -8.98
C ILE A 125 4.71 9.20 -10.27
N GLN A 126 5.34 10.00 -11.15
CA GLN A 126 4.76 10.33 -12.45
C GLN A 126 4.45 9.04 -13.26
N PRO A 127 3.24 8.91 -13.84
CA PRO A 127 2.82 7.67 -14.51
C PRO A 127 3.70 7.23 -15.69
N ASP A 128 4.31 8.17 -16.43
CA ASP A 128 5.24 7.79 -17.51
C ASP A 128 6.51 7.14 -16.96
N LEU A 129 7.02 7.61 -15.80
CA LEU A 129 8.16 6.99 -15.14
C LEU A 129 7.78 5.60 -14.59
N GLN A 130 6.60 5.44 -14.01
CA GLN A 130 6.08 4.14 -13.60
C GLN A 130 6.07 3.15 -14.78
N ARG A 131 5.56 3.58 -15.94
CA ARG A 131 5.51 2.74 -17.15
C ARG A 131 6.90 2.42 -17.71
N GLN A 132 7.85 3.36 -17.66
CA GLN A 132 9.24 3.12 -18.04
C GLN A 132 9.93 2.10 -17.14
N VAL A 133 9.70 2.17 -15.83
CA VAL A 133 10.19 1.16 -14.87
C VAL A 133 9.57 -0.20 -15.15
N ARG A 134 8.24 -0.26 -15.34
CA ARG A 134 7.55 -1.53 -15.67
C ARG A 134 8.13 -2.19 -16.92
N ALA A 135 8.47 -1.40 -17.95
CA ALA A 135 9.05 -1.89 -19.18
C ALA A 135 10.47 -2.49 -19.01
N GLN A 136 11.22 -2.08 -17.98
CA GLN A 136 12.52 -2.64 -17.64
C GLN A 136 12.39 -3.94 -16.83
N CYS A 137 11.36 -4.09 -16.00
CA CYS A 137 11.13 -5.25 -15.13
C CYS A 137 10.37 -6.37 -15.87
N THR A 138 10.90 -6.85 -16.99
CA THR A 138 10.22 -7.85 -17.84
C THR A 138 10.15 -9.24 -17.22
N GLN A 139 10.95 -9.53 -16.21
CA GLN A 139 10.96 -10.80 -15.48
C GLN A 139 9.97 -10.82 -14.30
N ALA A 140 9.44 -9.66 -13.91
CA ALA A 140 8.47 -9.60 -12.84
C ALA A 140 7.18 -10.33 -13.25
N THR A 141 6.82 -11.34 -12.46
CA THR A 141 5.60 -12.13 -12.63
C THR A 141 4.38 -11.42 -12.11
N VAL A 142 4.58 -10.48 -11.16
CA VAL A 142 3.55 -9.61 -10.61
C VAL A 142 4.01 -8.16 -10.63
N ALA A 143 3.17 -7.29 -11.17
CA ALA A 143 3.38 -5.86 -11.17
C ALA A 143 2.18 -5.15 -10.53
N GLY A 144 2.44 -4.17 -9.69
CA GLY A 144 1.40 -3.32 -9.14
C GLY A 144 1.76 -1.86 -9.11
N LEU A 145 0.74 -1.03 -8.96
CA LEU A 145 0.93 0.42 -8.79
C LEU A 145 -0.05 1.00 -7.76
N ASP A 146 0.33 2.13 -7.22
CA ASP A 146 -0.60 3.12 -6.69
C ASP A 146 -0.45 4.47 -7.40
N SER A 147 -1.30 5.41 -7.03
CA SER A 147 -1.31 6.76 -7.60
C SER A 147 -1.86 7.75 -6.57
N MET A 148 -2.08 8.99 -6.99
CA MET A 148 -2.71 10.03 -6.17
C MET A 148 -3.59 10.96 -7.02
N ASN A 149 -4.42 11.75 -6.36
CA ASN A 149 -5.33 12.71 -6.99
C ASN A 149 -4.64 13.58 -8.05
N TYR A 150 -3.44 14.06 -7.74
CA TYR A 150 -2.69 14.93 -8.66
C TYR A 150 -2.47 14.28 -10.04
N TRP A 151 -2.10 13.00 -10.09
CA TRP A 151 -1.87 12.30 -11.36
C TRP A 151 -3.17 11.94 -12.06
N ILE A 152 -4.24 11.65 -11.31
CA ILE A 152 -5.58 11.42 -11.87
C ILE A 152 -6.10 12.68 -12.58
N GLU A 153 -5.80 13.87 -12.03
CA GLU A 153 -6.22 15.13 -12.61
C GLU A 153 -5.29 15.60 -13.74
N SER A 154 -3.98 15.56 -13.53
CA SER A 154 -2.99 16.19 -14.41
C SER A 154 -2.43 15.30 -15.51
N ALA A 155 -2.48 13.95 -15.34
CA ALA A 155 -1.84 12.98 -16.24
C ALA A 155 -2.70 11.71 -16.46
N ARG A 156 -4.03 11.87 -16.50
CA ARG A 156 -5.01 10.78 -16.53
C ARG A 156 -4.74 9.75 -17.64
N ASP A 157 -4.51 10.21 -18.86
CA ASP A 157 -4.29 9.31 -20.00
C ASP A 157 -3.00 8.49 -19.84
N SER A 158 -1.94 9.11 -19.33
CA SER A 158 -0.69 8.42 -18.99
C SER A 158 -0.90 7.42 -17.86
N LEU A 159 -1.69 7.77 -16.84
CA LEU A 159 -2.03 6.86 -15.74
C LEU A 159 -2.82 5.65 -16.24
N LEU A 160 -3.83 5.84 -17.07
CA LEU A 160 -4.60 4.74 -17.67
C LEU A 160 -3.71 3.83 -18.53
N ALA A 161 -2.79 4.41 -19.33
CA ALA A 161 -1.82 3.64 -20.11
C ALA A 161 -0.87 2.84 -19.20
N THR A 162 -0.55 3.35 -18.01
CA THR A 162 0.29 2.64 -17.03
C THR A 162 -0.49 1.54 -16.32
N ILE A 163 -1.73 1.81 -15.91
CA ILE A 163 -2.66 0.82 -15.33
C ILE A 163 -2.79 -0.41 -16.23
N ALA A 164 -2.86 -0.22 -17.55
CA ALA A 164 -2.95 -1.32 -18.51
C ALA A 164 -1.72 -2.24 -18.55
N THR A 165 -0.61 -1.88 -17.89
CA THR A 165 0.65 -2.65 -17.87
C THR A 165 0.89 -3.42 -16.57
N VAL A 166 0.00 -3.29 -15.59
CA VAL A 166 0.16 -3.90 -14.27
C VAL A 166 -0.96 -4.90 -13.98
N ASP A 167 -0.70 -5.79 -13.03
CA ASP A 167 -1.63 -6.84 -12.62
C ASP A 167 -2.54 -6.39 -11.47
N ILE A 168 -2.02 -5.51 -10.61
CA ILE A 168 -2.70 -5.06 -9.39
C ILE A 168 -2.66 -3.53 -9.31
N VAL A 169 -3.81 -2.93 -9.00
CA VAL A 169 -3.92 -1.49 -8.71
C VAL A 169 -4.38 -1.31 -7.27
N ILE A 170 -3.68 -0.49 -6.50
CA ILE A 170 -4.01 -0.16 -5.11
C ILE A 170 -4.31 1.33 -5.01
N LEU A 171 -5.57 1.71 -4.85
CA LEU A 171 -6.02 3.10 -4.74
C LEU A 171 -6.93 3.28 -3.52
N ASN A 172 -7.11 4.52 -3.06
CA ASN A 172 -8.16 4.80 -2.09
C ASN A 172 -9.53 4.99 -2.79
N ASP A 173 -10.60 5.03 -2.02
CA ASP A 173 -11.96 5.12 -2.54
C ASP A 173 -12.24 6.45 -3.28
N THR A 174 -11.60 7.53 -2.86
CA THR A 174 -11.70 8.83 -3.51
C THR A 174 -11.01 8.81 -4.87
N GLU A 175 -9.79 8.26 -4.93
CA GLU A 175 -9.02 8.09 -6.17
C GLU A 175 -9.76 7.19 -7.18
N VAL A 176 -10.34 6.09 -6.70
CA VAL A 176 -11.13 5.18 -7.54
C VAL A 176 -12.34 5.90 -8.15
N LYS A 177 -13.09 6.67 -7.36
CA LYS A 177 -14.23 7.46 -7.83
C LYS A 177 -13.79 8.56 -8.80
N MET A 178 -12.70 9.24 -8.50
CA MET A 178 -12.13 10.28 -9.36
C MET A 178 -11.69 9.73 -10.72
N LEU A 179 -10.96 8.61 -10.71
CA LEU A 179 -10.42 7.98 -11.92
C LEU A 179 -11.54 7.50 -12.85
N THR A 180 -12.62 6.94 -12.29
CA THR A 180 -13.70 6.32 -13.06
C THR A 180 -14.91 7.21 -13.30
N GLY A 181 -15.11 8.24 -12.49
CA GLY A 181 -16.35 9.02 -12.45
C GLY A 181 -17.56 8.25 -11.87
N GLU A 182 -17.35 7.06 -11.32
CA GLU A 182 -18.39 6.16 -10.83
C GLU A 182 -18.43 6.15 -9.29
N PRO A 183 -19.53 6.60 -8.66
CA PRO A 183 -19.62 6.66 -7.20
C PRO A 183 -19.77 5.28 -6.53
N ASN A 184 -20.26 4.26 -7.23
CA ASN A 184 -20.39 2.92 -6.69
C ASN A 184 -19.08 2.15 -6.83
N LEU A 185 -18.44 1.85 -5.70
CA LEU A 185 -17.12 1.22 -5.67
C LEU A 185 -17.04 -0.12 -6.39
N ALA A 186 -18.11 -0.94 -6.36
CA ALA A 186 -18.13 -2.23 -7.03
C ALA A 186 -18.13 -2.06 -8.57
N ARG A 187 -18.85 -1.06 -9.09
CA ARG A 187 -18.81 -0.74 -10.52
C ARG A 187 -17.50 -0.09 -10.90
N ALA A 188 -17.00 0.85 -10.08
CA ALA A 188 -15.72 1.50 -10.29
C ALA A 188 -14.54 0.52 -10.34
N ALA A 189 -14.48 -0.44 -9.40
CA ALA A 189 -13.47 -1.49 -9.41
C ALA A 189 -13.50 -2.33 -10.70
N ARG A 190 -14.71 -2.68 -11.17
CA ARG A 190 -14.84 -3.39 -12.45
C ARG A 190 -14.33 -2.57 -13.62
N MET A 191 -14.69 -1.28 -13.68
CA MET A 191 -14.19 -0.38 -14.73
C MET A 191 -12.66 -0.30 -14.74
N ILE A 192 -12.01 -0.28 -13.56
CA ILE A 192 -10.55 -0.29 -13.49
C ILE A 192 -9.99 -1.64 -13.97
N ARG A 193 -10.61 -2.77 -13.60
CA ARG A 193 -10.19 -4.08 -14.13
C ARG A 193 -10.33 -4.18 -15.65
N ASP A 194 -11.35 -3.55 -16.22
CA ASP A 194 -11.54 -3.49 -17.68
C ASP A 194 -10.41 -2.74 -18.41
N PHE A 195 -9.59 -1.95 -17.70
CA PHE A 195 -8.36 -1.34 -18.25
C PHE A 195 -7.17 -2.30 -18.31
N GLY A 196 -7.23 -3.48 -17.67
CA GLY A 196 -6.20 -4.50 -17.72
C GLY A 196 -5.84 -5.24 -16.43
N PRO A 197 -5.86 -4.60 -15.26
CA PRO A 197 -5.50 -5.26 -14.01
C PRO A 197 -6.39 -6.45 -13.66
N ARG A 198 -5.78 -7.50 -13.10
CA ARG A 198 -6.50 -8.69 -12.61
C ARG A 198 -7.15 -8.44 -11.25
N ALA A 199 -6.53 -7.62 -10.42
CA ALA A 199 -7.06 -7.25 -9.11
C ALA A 199 -7.03 -5.73 -8.88
N VAL A 200 -8.04 -5.22 -8.20
CA VAL A 200 -8.11 -3.84 -7.73
C VAL A 200 -8.32 -3.87 -6.22
N VAL A 201 -7.40 -3.26 -5.49
CA VAL A 201 -7.48 -3.10 -4.05
C VAL A 201 -7.89 -1.67 -3.75
N ILE A 202 -9.00 -1.50 -3.04
CA ILE A 202 -9.54 -0.19 -2.66
C ILE A 202 -9.32 0.01 -1.17
N LYS A 203 -8.49 0.97 -0.81
CA LYS A 203 -8.26 1.41 0.58
C LYS A 203 -9.44 2.26 1.03
N LEU A 204 -10.01 1.95 2.20
CA LEU A 204 -11.22 2.59 2.75
C LEU A 204 -10.91 3.33 4.07
N GLY A 205 -9.66 3.70 4.29
CA GLY A 205 -9.21 4.37 5.51
C GLY A 205 -9.50 3.53 6.77
N VAL A 206 -10.15 4.13 7.74
CA VAL A 206 -10.52 3.46 9.02
C VAL A 206 -11.43 2.24 8.85
N TYR A 207 -12.09 2.11 7.71
CA TYR A 207 -12.97 0.97 7.42
C TYR A 207 -12.23 -0.24 6.83
N GLY A 208 -10.94 -0.10 6.53
CA GLY A 208 -10.09 -1.19 6.03
C GLY A 208 -9.86 -1.16 4.53
N ALA A 209 -10.04 -2.29 3.84
CA ALA A 209 -9.82 -2.39 2.40
C ALA A 209 -10.77 -3.41 1.75
N CYS A 210 -10.92 -3.28 0.44
CA CYS A 210 -11.68 -4.20 -0.39
C CYS A 210 -10.82 -4.63 -1.59
N THR A 211 -10.67 -5.93 -1.82
CA THR A 211 -10.05 -6.49 -3.01
C THR A 211 -11.12 -6.96 -3.97
N SER A 212 -11.06 -6.55 -5.23
CA SER A 212 -11.95 -6.94 -6.33
C SER A 212 -11.18 -7.74 -7.37
N THR A 213 -11.62 -8.98 -7.63
CA THR A 213 -11.12 -9.87 -8.67
C THR A 213 -12.27 -10.27 -9.61
N GLU A 214 -12.01 -11.15 -10.58
CA GLU A 214 -13.05 -11.76 -11.41
C GLU A 214 -14.02 -12.60 -10.55
N ASP A 215 -13.51 -13.28 -9.52
CA ASP A 215 -14.29 -14.16 -8.63
C ASP A 215 -15.16 -13.40 -7.62
N GLY A 216 -14.96 -12.08 -7.46
CA GLY A 216 -15.80 -11.25 -6.61
C GLY A 216 -15.06 -10.24 -5.75
N PHE A 217 -15.58 -10.03 -4.54
CA PHE A 217 -15.04 -9.07 -3.58
C PHE A 217 -14.67 -9.75 -2.27
N PHE A 218 -13.53 -9.33 -1.72
CA PHE A 218 -13.15 -9.65 -0.36
C PHE A 218 -12.95 -8.35 0.43
N PHE A 219 -13.54 -8.28 1.62
CA PHE A 219 -13.39 -7.13 2.52
C PHE A 219 -12.57 -7.52 3.74
N VAL A 220 -11.56 -6.72 4.06
CA VAL A 220 -10.84 -6.77 5.33
C VAL A 220 -11.17 -5.51 6.12
N PRO A 221 -11.63 -5.61 7.39
CA PRO A 221 -11.92 -4.43 8.21
C PRO A 221 -10.64 -3.68 8.57
N GLY A 222 -10.76 -2.40 8.91
CA GLY A 222 -9.70 -1.69 9.62
C GLY A 222 -9.51 -2.24 11.03
N MET A 223 -8.30 -2.17 11.56
CA MET A 223 -8.05 -2.49 12.97
C MET A 223 -8.70 -1.42 13.85
N PRO A 224 -9.58 -1.80 14.81
CA PRO A 224 -10.22 -0.84 15.70
C PRO A 224 -9.22 -0.34 16.75
N LEU A 225 -8.46 0.69 16.42
CA LEU A 225 -7.54 1.36 17.33
C LEU A 225 -8.24 2.51 18.03
N GLU A 226 -8.02 2.66 19.35
CA GLU A 226 -8.55 3.76 20.13
C GLU A 226 -7.84 5.09 19.85
N THR A 227 -6.58 5.02 19.40
CA THR A 227 -5.76 6.19 19.10
C THR A 227 -4.99 5.99 17.80
N VAL A 228 -5.08 6.97 16.92
CA VAL A 228 -4.28 7.10 15.70
C VAL A 228 -3.37 8.30 15.89
N ILE A 229 -2.05 8.08 15.85
CA ILE A 229 -1.05 9.13 16.07
C ILE A 229 -0.76 9.89 14.79
N ASP A 230 -0.54 9.15 13.69
CA ASP A 230 -0.21 9.71 12.38
C ASP A 230 -0.60 8.74 11.26
N PRO A 231 -1.54 9.08 10.37
CA PRO A 231 -1.95 8.21 9.27
C PRO A 231 -1.02 8.26 8.05
N THR A 232 0.04 9.10 8.05
CA THR A 232 0.98 9.21 6.93
C THR A 232 1.67 7.89 6.64
N GLY A 233 1.72 7.50 5.37
CA GLY A 233 2.36 6.25 4.94
C GLY A 233 1.57 4.97 5.25
N ALA A 234 0.35 5.07 5.83
CA ALA A 234 -0.49 3.90 6.07
C ALA A 234 -0.85 3.15 4.78
N GLY A 235 -1.15 3.90 3.72
CA GLY A 235 -1.44 3.34 2.40
C GLY A 235 -0.24 2.62 1.78
N ASP A 236 0.95 3.20 1.92
CA ASP A 236 2.20 2.62 1.42
C ASP A 236 2.61 1.39 2.23
N SER A 237 2.41 1.44 3.56
CA SER A 237 2.63 0.28 4.45
C SER A 237 1.64 -0.84 4.17
N PHE A 238 0.38 -0.51 3.83
CA PHE A 238 -0.58 -1.49 3.34
C PHE A 238 -0.07 -2.17 2.07
N ALA A 239 0.34 -1.38 1.07
CA ALA A 239 0.86 -1.90 -0.19
C ALA A 239 2.11 -2.76 0.02
N GLY A 240 3.01 -2.35 0.91
CA GLY A 240 4.21 -3.11 1.28
C GLY A 240 3.87 -4.46 1.93
N GLY A 241 2.98 -4.47 2.91
CA GLY A 241 2.52 -5.72 3.56
C GLY A 241 1.81 -6.66 2.57
N PHE A 242 0.97 -6.09 1.72
CA PHE A 242 0.25 -6.83 0.67
C PHE A 242 1.22 -7.48 -0.33
N PHE A 243 2.12 -6.68 -0.94
CA PHE A 243 3.05 -7.16 -1.96
C PHE A 243 4.15 -8.05 -1.39
N GLY A 244 4.66 -7.74 -0.21
CA GLY A 244 5.65 -8.58 0.45
C GLY A 244 5.12 -9.99 0.73
N TYR A 245 3.88 -10.09 1.27
CA TYR A 245 3.24 -11.38 1.47
C TYR A 245 2.98 -12.10 0.16
N LEU A 246 2.44 -11.39 -0.84
CA LEU A 246 2.14 -11.97 -2.14
C LEU A 246 3.39 -12.53 -2.84
N ASP A 247 4.50 -11.79 -2.85
CA ASP A 247 5.76 -12.23 -3.45
C ASP A 247 6.29 -13.52 -2.81
N SER A 248 6.14 -13.64 -1.48
CA SER A 248 6.64 -14.81 -0.74
C SER A 248 5.77 -16.06 -0.85
N HIS A 249 4.52 -15.96 -1.33
CA HIS A 249 3.55 -17.06 -1.27
C HIS A 249 2.83 -17.38 -2.59
N ALA A 250 2.76 -16.45 -3.52
CA ALA A 250 1.93 -16.63 -4.72
C ALA A 250 2.68 -17.25 -5.91
N ASP A 251 4.03 -17.30 -5.91
CA ASP A 251 4.85 -17.70 -7.06
C ASP A 251 4.39 -17.07 -8.40
N GLY A 252 3.81 -15.84 -8.31
CA GLY A 252 3.21 -15.15 -9.45
C GLY A 252 1.80 -15.60 -9.83
N ASP A 253 1.21 -16.54 -9.10
CA ASP A 253 -0.17 -16.98 -9.34
C ASP A 253 -1.19 -16.07 -8.62
N LEU A 254 -1.76 -15.13 -9.37
CA LEU A 254 -2.83 -14.25 -8.91
C LEU A 254 -4.23 -14.88 -9.02
N THR A 255 -4.33 -16.15 -9.39
CA THR A 255 -5.60 -16.90 -9.37
C THR A 255 -5.85 -17.52 -8.00
N ASP A 256 -4.86 -17.56 -7.11
CA ASP A 256 -5.04 -17.96 -5.72
C ASP A 256 -5.73 -16.85 -4.92
N ASP A 257 -7.06 -16.88 -4.91
CA ASP A 257 -7.89 -15.93 -4.18
C ASP A 257 -7.62 -15.94 -2.66
N GLU A 258 -7.23 -17.09 -2.10
CA GLU A 258 -6.85 -17.21 -0.69
C GLU A 258 -5.54 -16.47 -0.40
N CYS A 259 -4.56 -16.54 -1.29
CA CYS A 259 -3.31 -15.77 -1.18
C CYS A 259 -3.58 -14.26 -1.22
N LEU A 260 -4.41 -13.80 -2.17
CA LEU A 260 -4.81 -12.39 -2.26
C LEU A 260 -5.55 -11.90 -1.01
N ARG A 261 -6.43 -12.72 -0.43
CA ARG A 261 -7.14 -12.41 0.82
C ARG A 261 -6.17 -12.25 2.00
N ARG A 262 -5.23 -13.19 2.15
CA ARG A 262 -4.20 -13.11 3.20
C ARG A 262 -3.30 -11.89 2.99
N ALA A 263 -2.88 -11.61 1.76
CA ALA A 263 -2.13 -10.41 1.41
C ALA A 263 -2.86 -9.14 1.86
N ALA A 264 -4.18 -9.04 1.62
CA ALA A 264 -4.99 -7.90 2.06
C ALA A 264 -5.05 -7.79 3.60
N VAL A 265 -5.13 -8.91 4.31
CA VAL A 265 -5.07 -8.91 5.78
C VAL A 265 -3.70 -8.43 6.28
N TYR A 266 -2.59 -8.94 5.74
CA TYR A 266 -1.25 -8.48 6.13
C TYR A 266 -1.00 -7.01 5.76
N GLY A 267 -1.53 -6.55 4.62
CA GLY A 267 -1.56 -5.12 4.29
C GLY A 267 -2.23 -4.29 5.39
N SER A 268 -3.43 -4.72 5.83
CA SER A 268 -4.16 -4.04 6.92
C SER A 268 -3.43 -4.14 8.26
N VAL A 269 -2.76 -5.25 8.55
CA VAL A 269 -1.92 -5.42 9.75
C VAL A 269 -0.80 -4.39 9.77
N LEU A 270 -0.01 -4.30 8.68
CA LEU A 270 1.13 -3.38 8.62
C LEU A 270 0.67 -1.91 8.63
N ALA A 271 -0.39 -1.56 7.90
CA ALA A 271 -0.98 -0.23 7.95
C ALA A 271 -1.45 0.14 9.36
N SER A 272 -2.05 -0.80 10.10
CA SER A 272 -2.52 -0.54 11.47
C SER A 272 -1.39 -0.30 12.46
N PHE A 273 -0.22 -0.88 12.26
CA PHE A 273 0.97 -0.56 13.05
C PHE A 273 1.57 0.79 12.66
N ASN A 274 1.60 1.12 11.37
CA ASN A 274 2.17 2.39 10.92
C ASN A 274 1.53 3.58 11.64
N ILE A 275 0.22 3.57 11.83
CA ILE A 275 -0.54 4.70 12.38
C ILE A 275 -0.46 4.84 13.92
N GLU A 276 0.26 3.94 14.61
CA GLU A 276 0.45 3.98 16.07
C GLU A 276 1.58 4.92 16.52
N ASP A 277 2.37 5.46 15.58
CA ASP A 277 3.43 6.43 15.86
C ASP A 277 3.64 7.35 14.66
N PHE A 278 4.53 8.35 14.78
CA PHE A 278 4.84 9.27 13.68
C PHE A 278 5.63 8.60 12.56
N GLY A 279 5.19 8.84 11.32
CA GLY A 279 5.85 8.33 10.12
C GLY A 279 6.10 6.83 10.18
N SER A 280 7.33 6.42 9.92
CA SER A 280 7.72 5.00 9.93
C SER A 280 8.25 4.49 11.29
N GLU A 281 8.26 5.32 12.35
CA GLU A 281 8.91 5.02 13.65
C GLU A 281 8.38 3.72 14.29
N ARG A 282 7.08 3.46 14.21
CA ARG A 282 6.50 2.21 14.76
C ARG A 282 6.92 0.99 13.97
N VAL A 283 6.87 1.06 12.64
CA VAL A 283 7.24 -0.06 11.76
C VAL A 283 8.73 -0.38 11.89
N GLN A 284 9.61 0.61 12.08
CA GLN A 284 11.05 0.39 12.27
C GLN A 284 11.39 -0.53 13.46
N ARG A 285 10.60 -0.48 14.54
CA ARG A 285 10.81 -1.30 15.75
C ARG A 285 9.86 -2.50 15.88
N LEU A 286 9.01 -2.71 14.88
CA LEU A 286 8.04 -3.80 14.86
C LEU A 286 8.73 -5.15 14.68
N THR A 287 8.23 -6.17 15.37
CA THR A 287 8.72 -7.55 15.32
C THR A 287 7.78 -8.46 14.54
N HIS A 288 8.30 -9.57 14.03
CA HIS A 288 7.48 -10.61 13.37
C HIS A 288 6.41 -11.18 14.31
N GLU A 289 6.74 -11.38 15.59
CA GLU A 289 5.78 -11.88 16.58
C GLU A 289 4.58 -10.95 16.75
N GLU A 290 4.81 -9.63 16.77
CA GLU A 290 3.72 -8.64 16.82
C GLU A 290 2.85 -8.69 15.56
N VAL A 291 3.46 -8.83 14.38
CA VAL A 291 2.75 -8.94 13.10
C VAL A 291 1.83 -10.17 13.12
N GLU A 292 2.37 -11.33 13.46
CA GLU A 292 1.59 -12.57 13.54
C GLU A 292 0.49 -12.51 14.61
N SER A 293 0.80 -11.95 15.77
CA SER A 293 -0.18 -11.77 16.85
C SER A 293 -1.36 -10.92 16.38
N ARG A 294 -1.10 -9.82 15.65
CA ARG A 294 -2.14 -8.94 15.11
C ARG A 294 -2.92 -9.60 13.97
N PHE A 295 -2.26 -10.39 13.13
CA PHE A 295 -2.95 -11.20 12.12
C PHE A 295 -4.00 -12.12 12.76
N LEU A 296 -3.68 -12.79 13.86
CA LEU A 296 -4.63 -13.62 14.59
C LEU A 296 -5.80 -12.82 15.19
N VAL A 297 -5.60 -11.53 15.53
CA VAL A 297 -6.69 -10.64 15.94
C VAL A 297 -7.62 -10.37 14.75
N PHE A 298 -7.07 -10.06 13.57
CA PHE A 298 -7.87 -9.86 12.35
C PHE A 298 -8.70 -11.10 12.00
N GLN A 299 -8.14 -12.31 12.11
CA GLN A 299 -8.90 -13.54 11.90
C GLN A 299 -10.13 -13.61 12.81
N ARG A 300 -9.99 -13.23 14.08
CA ARG A 300 -11.11 -13.24 15.04
C ARG A 300 -12.14 -12.17 14.74
N LEU A 301 -11.72 -10.98 14.28
CA LEU A 301 -12.63 -9.89 13.91
C LEU A 301 -13.53 -10.24 12.73
N THR A 302 -13.06 -11.14 11.85
CA THR A 302 -13.79 -11.53 10.63
C THR A 302 -14.42 -12.91 10.71
N ALA A 303 -14.10 -13.70 11.74
CA ALA A 303 -14.60 -15.07 11.89
C ALA A 303 -16.09 -15.08 12.25
N VAL A 304 -16.91 -15.69 11.39
CA VAL A 304 -18.30 -15.97 11.64
C VAL A 304 -18.52 -17.48 11.50
N GLU A 305 -18.76 -18.16 12.63
CA GLU A 305 -19.11 -19.57 12.59
C GLU A 305 -20.50 -19.79 11.97
N HIS A 306 -20.57 -20.57 10.90
CA HIS A 306 -21.84 -21.04 10.40
C HIS A 306 -22.36 -22.13 11.33
N LYS A 307 -23.32 -21.80 12.21
CA LYS A 307 -24.10 -22.80 12.95
C LYS A 307 -25.33 -23.08 12.13
N PRO A 308 -25.54 -24.32 11.60
CA PRO A 308 -26.76 -24.67 10.89
C PRO A 308 -27.92 -24.35 11.82
N GLY A 309 -28.81 -23.46 11.38
CA GLY A 309 -29.92 -22.97 12.16
C GLY A 309 -30.84 -24.12 12.58
N ARG A 310 -31.49 -24.01 13.74
CA ARG A 310 -32.71 -24.76 14.02
C ARG A 310 -33.67 -24.53 12.83
N LYS A 311 -34.25 -25.62 12.29
CA LYS A 311 -35.28 -25.50 11.26
C LYS A 311 -36.25 -24.40 11.66
N PRO A 312 -36.63 -23.48 10.76
CA PRO A 312 -37.56 -22.41 11.09
C PRO A 312 -38.84 -23.04 11.65
N ALA A 313 -39.41 -22.42 12.67
CA ALA A 313 -40.65 -22.87 13.32
C ALA A 313 -41.89 -22.82 12.41
N THR A 314 -41.73 -22.73 11.11
CA THR A 314 -42.80 -22.66 10.09
C THR A 314 -43.58 -23.96 9.93
N GLU A 315 -43.12 -25.09 10.45
CA GLU A 315 -43.94 -26.33 10.44
C GLU A 315 -44.94 -26.40 11.58
N SER A 316 -44.83 -25.62 12.65
CA SER A 316 -45.78 -25.65 13.77
C SER A 316 -47.06 -24.82 13.55
N PHE A 317 -47.06 -23.91 12.57
CA PHE A 317 -48.19 -23.01 12.29
C PHE A 317 -49.23 -23.63 11.36
N ARG A 318 -48.90 -24.70 10.60
CA ARG A 318 -49.84 -25.36 9.67
C ARG A 318 -50.71 -26.45 10.30
N GLN A 319 -50.48 -26.87 11.55
CA GLN A 319 -51.26 -27.91 12.21
C GLN A 319 -52.35 -27.42 13.18
N ARG A 320 -52.56 -26.08 13.28
CA ARG A 320 -53.58 -25.53 14.17
C ARG A 320 -54.82 -24.91 13.49
N THR A 321 -55.03 -25.17 12.21
CA THR A 321 -56.23 -24.67 11.51
C THR A 321 -56.94 -25.80 10.78
N THR A 322 -57.32 -26.85 11.51
CA THR A 322 -58.29 -27.81 11.08
C THR A 322 -59.05 -28.33 12.31
N VAL A 323 -60.05 -27.57 12.73
CA VAL A 323 -61.27 -28.07 13.44
C VAL A 323 -62.41 -27.21 12.95
#